data_f7ee8d40818747ff4bcb24f863a807b1
#
_entry.id   f7ee8d40818747ff4bcb24f863a807b1
#
_cell.length_a   1.000
_cell.length_b   1.000
_cell.length_c   1.000
_cell.angle_alpha   90.00
_cell.angle_beta   90.00
_cell.angle_gamma   90.00
#
_symmetry.space_group_name_H-M   'P 1'
#
loop_
_entity.id
_entity.type
_entity.pdbx_description
1 polymer ?
#
loop_
_entity_poly.entity_id
_entity_poly.type
_entity_poly.pdbx_seq_one_letter_code
_entity_poly.pdbx_strand_id
1 'polypeptide(L)'
;TVFTGDEDPELVGDALPFALKLYESLLAESPDNVDLLLTTGTGFISYANLYVHTPSDMLEDRDYREKAAMRERAKKLYLRGRDYILRALSVRHPGFVEALGSGDFETALAGCSSEDVPFLYWAAAGWFSAIGFDVLDTSMMITVPQAFALASRAFLLDGSWGAGQLQELFISLYGSIPFSLLYRPLSPAGGDSVAEAMEGFYSQTLGENASIPGE
;
A
#
# COMPACT_ATOMS: atom_id res chain seq x y z
N THR A 1 11.71 -12.94 -10.06
CA THR A 1 11.23 -14.09 -9.28
C THR A 1 10.50 -15.07 -10.19
N VAL A 2 10.31 -16.34 -9.79
CA VAL A 2 9.58 -17.35 -10.57
C VAL A 2 8.17 -16.87 -10.93
N PHE A 3 7.46 -16.23 -10.01
CA PHE A 3 6.10 -15.76 -10.23
C PHE A 3 5.99 -14.48 -11.09
N THR A 4 6.97 -13.57 -11.04
CA THR A 4 6.91 -12.30 -11.79
C THR A 4 7.55 -12.38 -13.18
N GLY A 5 8.20 -13.48 -13.50
CA GLY A 5 8.85 -13.72 -14.79
C GLY A 5 8.23 -14.87 -15.59
N ASP A 6 7.10 -15.44 -15.12
CA ASP A 6 6.41 -16.50 -15.82
C ASP A 6 5.56 -15.93 -16.96
N GLU A 7 5.57 -16.60 -18.10
CA GLU A 7 4.80 -16.21 -19.29
C GLU A 7 3.34 -16.71 -19.24
N ASP A 8 3.01 -17.57 -18.26
CA ASP A 8 1.67 -18.14 -18.07
C ASP A 8 0.98 -17.57 -16.81
N PRO A 9 0.24 -16.45 -16.93
CA PRO A 9 -0.44 -15.84 -15.80
C PRO A 9 -1.55 -16.71 -15.19
N GLU A 10 -2.16 -17.63 -15.94
CA GLU A 10 -3.18 -18.55 -15.41
C GLU A 10 -2.53 -19.55 -14.47
N LEU A 11 -1.41 -20.16 -14.89
CA LEU A 11 -0.65 -21.09 -14.07
C LEU A 11 -0.17 -20.40 -12.76
N VAL A 12 0.31 -19.17 -12.86
CA VAL A 12 0.71 -18.38 -11.70
C VAL A 12 -0.48 -18.14 -10.77
N GLY A 13 -1.64 -17.77 -11.31
CA GLY A 13 -2.87 -17.53 -10.55
C GLY A 13 -3.36 -18.76 -9.79
N ASP A 14 -3.25 -19.92 -10.39
CA ASP A 14 -3.62 -21.20 -9.77
C ASP A 14 -2.63 -21.65 -8.70
N ALA A 15 -1.34 -21.41 -8.91
CA ALA A 15 -0.27 -21.81 -7.98
C ALA A 15 -0.14 -20.89 -6.77
N LEU A 16 -0.37 -19.58 -6.93
CA LEU A 16 -0.17 -18.59 -5.87
C LEU A 16 -0.97 -18.88 -4.59
N PRO A 17 -2.26 -19.29 -4.61
CA PRO A 17 -2.99 -19.59 -3.38
C PRO A 17 -2.32 -20.66 -2.53
N PHE A 18 -1.79 -21.71 -3.17
CA PHE A 18 -1.05 -22.75 -2.46
C PHE A 18 0.28 -22.23 -1.91
N ALA A 19 1.03 -21.47 -2.72
CA ALA A 19 2.30 -20.90 -2.30
C ALA A 19 2.14 -19.94 -1.11
N LEU A 20 1.09 -19.11 -1.11
CA LEU A 20 0.76 -18.23 0.01
C LEU A 20 0.46 -19.02 1.30
N LYS A 21 -0.27 -20.13 1.21
CA LYS A 21 -0.53 -20.99 2.36
C LYS A 21 0.74 -21.69 2.86
N LEU A 22 1.64 -22.05 1.95
CA LEU A 22 2.94 -22.60 2.31
C LEU A 22 3.80 -21.55 3.04
N TYR A 23 3.84 -20.29 2.56
CA TYR A 23 4.55 -19.21 3.24
C TYR A 23 4.00 -18.96 4.64
N GLU A 24 2.69 -18.98 4.83
CA GLU A 24 2.10 -18.88 6.16
C GLU A 24 2.48 -20.03 7.08
N SER A 25 2.61 -21.25 6.54
CA SER A 25 3.07 -22.40 7.32
C SER A 25 4.53 -22.25 7.74
N LEU A 26 5.39 -21.74 6.85
CA LEU A 26 6.79 -21.42 7.17
C LEU A 26 6.91 -20.30 8.20
N LEU A 27 6.03 -19.27 8.12
CA LEU A 27 5.96 -18.21 9.12
C LEU A 27 5.48 -18.68 10.50
N ALA A 28 4.75 -19.80 10.57
CA ALA A 28 4.40 -20.41 11.86
C ALA A 28 5.65 -20.97 12.57
N GLU A 29 6.63 -21.48 11.80
CA GLU A 29 7.90 -21.99 12.31
C GLU A 29 8.94 -20.89 12.52
N SER A 30 8.88 -19.83 11.71
CA SER A 30 9.83 -18.72 11.73
C SER A 30 9.09 -17.38 11.71
N PRO A 31 8.42 -17.02 12.83
CA PRO A 31 7.46 -15.92 12.86
C PRO A 31 8.06 -14.54 12.61
N ASP A 32 9.33 -14.34 12.88
CA ASP A 32 10.03 -13.06 12.78
C ASP A 32 11.01 -13.00 11.59
N ASN A 33 10.85 -13.92 10.64
CA ASN A 33 11.64 -13.88 9.40
C ASN A 33 11.15 -12.74 8.51
N VAL A 34 11.89 -11.63 8.51
CA VAL A 34 11.54 -10.37 7.84
C VAL A 34 11.34 -10.55 6.33
N ASP A 35 12.23 -11.30 5.66
CA ASP A 35 12.17 -11.53 4.22
C ASP A 35 10.95 -12.37 3.83
N LEU A 36 10.64 -13.38 4.65
CA LEU A 36 9.47 -14.22 4.44
C LEU A 36 8.16 -13.44 4.72
N LEU A 37 8.16 -12.57 5.73
CA LEU A 37 7.05 -11.66 6.02
C LEU A 37 6.78 -10.72 4.83
N LEU A 38 7.83 -10.09 4.28
CA LEU A 38 7.71 -9.23 3.10
C LEU A 38 7.21 -10.02 1.90
N THR A 39 7.81 -11.19 1.62
CA THR A 39 7.41 -12.05 0.50
C THR A 39 5.95 -12.50 0.62
N THR A 40 5.52 -12.87 1.81
CA THR A 40 4.14 -13.29 2.07
C THR A 40 3.18 -12.10 1.89
N GLY A 41 3.52 -10.95 2.45
CA GLY A 41 2.69 -9.74 2.35
C GLY A 41 2.54 -9.26 0.92
N THR A 42 3.64 -9.13 0.19
CA THR A 42 3.63 -8.74 -1.24
C THR A 42 2.88 -9.74 -2.10
N GLY A 43 3.03 -11.04 -1.82
CA GLY A 43 2.30 -12.10 -2.50
C GLY A 43 0.78 -11.99 -2.31
N PHE A 44 0.29 -11.74 -1.10
CA PHE A 44 -1.14 -11.52 -0.84
C PHE A 44 -1.67 -10.27 -1.56
N ILE A 45 -0.93 -9.16 -1.54
CA ILE A 45 -1.33 -7.92 -2.20
C ILE A 45 -1.36 -8.11 -3.72
N SER A 46 -0.34 -8.72 -4.31
CA SER A 46 -0.28 -9.00 -5.74
C SER A 46 -1.39 -9.95 -6.19
N TYR A 47 -1.65 -11.03 -5.44
CA TYR A 47 -2.75 -11.94 -5.72
C TYR A 47 -4.11 -11.24 -5.63
N ALA A 48 -4.31 -10.41 -4.60
CA ALA A 48 -5.54 -9.63 -4.46
C ALA A 48 -5.77 -8.72 -5.66
N ASN A 49 -4.72 -8.04 -6.12
CA ASN A 49 -4.80 -7.12 -7.26
C ASN A 49 -5.10 -7.88 -8.56
N LEU A 50 -4.22 -8.79 -8.95
CA LEU A 50 -4.22 -9.38 -10.28
C LEU A 50 -5.35 -10.40 -10.49
N TYR A 51 -5.69 -11.18 -9.44
CA TYR A 51 -6.57 -12.34 -9.57
C TYR A 51 -7.92 -12.20 -8.87
N VAL A 52 -8.15 -11.11 -8.13
CA VAL A 52 -9.42 -10.89 -7.44
C VAL A 52 -9.98 -9.50 -7.75
N HIS A 53 -9.22 -8.44 -7.53
CA HIS A 53 -9.68 -7.05 -7.71
C HIS A 53 -9.88 -6.72 -9.20
N THR A 54 -8.83 -6.81 -10.00
CA THR A 54 -8.91 -6.51 -11.44
C THR A 54 -10.00 -7.31 -12.16
N PRO A 55 -10.12 -8.64 -11.96
CA PRO A 55 -11.25 -9.38 -12.51
C PRO A 55 -12.61 -8.89 -12.02
N SER A 56 -12.73 -8.46 -10.76
CA SER A 56 -14.01 -7.91 -10.26
C SER A 56 -14.43 -6.64 -10.99
N ASP A 57 -13.48 -5.81 -11.40
CA ASP A 57 -13.77 -4.56 -12.10
C ASP A 57 -14.20 -4.81 -13.57
N MET A 58 -13.86 -5.97 -14.13
CA MET A 58 -14.28 -6.40 -15.46
C MET A 58 -15.71 -6.97 -15.50
N LEU A 59 -16.30 -7.28 -14.32
CA LEU A 59 -17.69 -7.77 -14.26
C LEU A 59 -18.69 -6.68 -14.63
N GLU A 60 -19.75 -7.07 -15.37
CA GLU A 60 -20.85 -6.18 -15.73
C GLU A 60 -21.70 -5.79 -14.50
N ASP A 61 -22.42 -4.68 -14.60
CA ASP A 61 -23.27 -4.18 -13.51
C ASP A 61 -24.39 -5.15 -13.09
N ARG A 62 -24.84 -6.02 -14.03
CA ARG A 62 -25.81 -7.08 -13.73
C ARG A 62 -25.27 -8.12 -12.72
N ASP A 63 -23.95 -8.29 -12.65
CA ASP A 63 -23.27 -9.26 -11.79
C ASP A 63 -22.84 -8.65 -10.44
N TYR A 64 -23.56 -7.60 -10.00
CA TYR A 64 -23.21 -6.79 -8.83
C TYR A 64 -22.95 -7.59 -7.55
N ARG A 65 -23.65 -8.73 -7.33
CA ARG A 65 -23.45 -9.57 -6.14
C ARG A 65 -22.10 -10.27 -6.16
N GLU A 66 -21.72 -10.79 -7.31
CA GLU A 66 -20.42 -11.42 -7.51
C GLU A 66 -19.30 -10.39 -7.40
N LYS A 67 -19.44 -9.25 -8.06
CA LYS A 67 -18.53 -8.11 -7.98
C LYS A 67 -18.32 -7.67 -6.53
N ALA A 68 -19.40 -7.51 -5.76
CA ALA A 68 -19.32 -7.13 -4.34
C ALA A 68 -18.62 -8.20 -3.49
N ALA A 69 -18.90 -9.48 -3.71
CA ALA A 69 -18.23 -10.57 -3.00
C ALA A 69 -16.73 -10.65 -3.32
N MET A 70 -16.35 -10.46 -4.58
CA MET A 70 -14.95 -10.43 -4.99
C MET A 70 -14.22 -9.23 -4.41
N ARG A 71 -14.83 -8.05 -4.40
CA ARG A 71 -14.25 -6.83 -3.80
C ARG A 71 -14.04 -6.97 -2.30
N GLU A 72 -15.01 -7.52 -1.59
CA GLU A 72 -14.87 -7.81 -0.16
C GLU A 72 -13.74 -8.84 0.11
N ARG A 73 -13.61 -9.85 -0.74
CA ARG A 73 -12.50 -10.80 -0.67
C ARG A 73 -11.15 -10.12 -0.93
N ALA A 74 -11.07 -9.28 -1.97
CA ALA A 74 -9.85 -8.53 -2.28
C ALA A 74 -9.44 -7.61 -1.12
N LYS A 75 -10.39 -6.86 -0.52
CA LYS A 75 -10.16 -6.01 0.66
C LYS A 75 -9.50 -6.81 1.79
N LYS A 76 -10.04 -8.00 2.12
CA LYS A 76 -9.47 -8.86 3.17
C LYS A 76 -8.06 -9.34 2.85
N LEU A 77 -7.79 -9.66 1.59
CA LEU A 77 -6.46 -10.11 1.16
C LEU A 77 -5.43 -8.98 1.18
N TYR A 78 -5.80 -7.76 0.77
CA TYR A 78 -4.96 -6.58 0.87
C TYR A 78 -4.59 -6.27 2.32
N LEU A 79 -5.57 -6.27 3.22
CA LEU A 79 -5.33 -6.04 4.66
C LEU A 79 -4.44 -7.14 5.26
N ARG A 80 -4.66 -8.39 4.86
CA ARG A 80 -3.82 -9.51 5.30
C ARG A 80 -2.37 -9.33 4.85
N GLY A 81 -2.16 -8.94 3.59
CA GLY A 81 -0.82 -8.65 3.06
C GLY A 81 -0.15 -7.49 3.80
N ARG A 82 -0.88 -6.38 3.98
CA ARG A 82 -0.43 -5.24 4.80
C ARG A 82 0.02 -5.67 6.19
N ASP A 83 -0.77 -6.49 6.87
CA ASP A 83 -0.49 -6.89 8.26
C ASP A 83 0.80 -7.71 8.38
N TYR A 84 1.12 -8.57 7.40
CA TYR A 84 2.43 -9.24 7.34
C TYR A 84 3.57 -8.26 7.20
N ILE A 85 3.42 -7.24 6.37
CA ILE A 85 4.47 -6.25 6.13
C ILE A 85 4.63 -5.33 7.35
N LEU A 86 3.54 -4.90 7.99
CA LEU A 86 3.60 -4.14 9.24
C LEU A 86 4.28 -4.94 10.35
N ARG A 87 4.05 -6.25 10.41
CA ARG A 87 4.79 -7.13 11.32
C ARG A 87 6.28 -7.15 11.01
N ALA A 88 6.68 -7.23 9.72
CA ALA A 88 8.09 -7.14 9.34
C ALA A 88 8.72 -5.82 9.80
N LEU A 89 8.01 -4.69 9.61
CA LEU A 89 8.45 -3.38 10.09
C LEU A 89 8.57 -3.36 11.63
N SER A 90 7.67 -4.03 12.37
CA SER A 90 7.78 -4.12 13.84
C SER A 90 8.97 -4.96 14.31
N VAL A 91 9.36 -5.99 13.55
CA VAL A 91 10.58 -6.76 13.83
C VAL A 91 11.83 -5.91 13.60
N ARG A 92 11.85 -5.11 12.53
CA ARG A 92 12.97 -4.20 12.21
C ARG A 92 13.04 -3.00 13.13
N HIS A 93 11.90 -2.47 13.54
CA HIS A 93 11.75 -1.24 14.33
C HIS A 93 10.79 -1.50 15.51
N PRO A 94 11.28 -1.92 16.67
CA PRO A 94 10.43 -2.18 17.84
C PRO A 94 9.57 -0.96 18.21
N GLY A 95 8.27 -1.17 18.44
CA GLY A 95 7.31 -0.11 18.73
C GLY A 95 6.70 0.57 17.49
N PHE A 96 7.07 0.15 16.28
CA PHE A 96 6.62 0.76 15.03
C PHE A 96 5.08 0.81 14.90
N VAL A 97 4.41 -0.33 15.09
CA VAL A 97 2.95 -0.43 14.89
C VAL A 97 2.20 0.35 15.97
N GLU A 98 2.67 0.35 17.21
CA GLU A 98 2.08 1.11 18.31
C GLU A 98 2.16 2.62 18.05
N ALA A 99 3.32 3.13 17.65
CA ALA A 99 3.51 4.53 17.32
C ALA A 99 2.69 4.93 16.07
N LEU A 100 2.72 4.11 15.03
CA LEU A 100 1.91 4.34 13.82
C LEU A 100 0.41 4.36 14.14
N GLY A 101 -0.05 3.44 14.97
CA GLY A 101 -1.47 3.33 15.38
C GLY A 101 -1.94 4.47 16.26
N SER A 102 -1.07 5.03 17.10
CA SER A 102 -1.37 6.21 17.93
C SER A 102 -1.32 7.53 17.17
N GLY A 103 -0.83 7.52 15.91
CA GLY A 103 -0.62 8.73 15.10
C GLY A 103 0.70 9.44 15.38
N ASP A 104 1.60 8.86 16.15
CA ASP A 104 2.97 9.35 16.35
C ASP A 104 3.86 8.88 15.18
N PHE A 105 3.64 9.50 14.02
CA PHE A 105 4.35 9.15 12.78
C PHE A 105 5.83 9.50 12.85
N GLU A 106 6.19 10.53 13.59
CA GLU A 106 7.59 10.93 13.78
C GLU A 106 8.38 9.80 14.46
N THR A 107 7.90 9.31 15.59
CA THR A 107 8.53 8.18 16.29
C THR A 107 8.50 6.90 15.45
N ALA A 108 7.37 6.58 14.82
CA ALA A 108 7.23 5.36 14.01
C ALA A 108 8.26 5.32 12.86
N LEU A 109 8.47 6.44 12.19
CA LEU A 109 9.23 6.49 10.94
C LEU A 109 10.68 6.99 11.11
N ALA A 110 11.08 7.45 12.30
CA ALA A 110 12.41 8.01 12.56
C ALA A 110 13.54 7.03 12.23
N GLY A 111 13.37 5.74 12.55
CA GLY A 111 14.37 4.70 12.33
C GLY A 111 14.42 4.16 10.89
N CYS A 112 13.44 4.50 10.04
CA CYS A 112 13.36 3.95 8.68
C CYS A 112 14.43 4.54 7.74
N SER A 113 15.05 3.68 6.96
CA SER A 113 16.08 3.96 5.96
C SER A 113 15.63 3.55 4.55
N SER A 114 16.49 3.75 3.55
CA SER A 114 16.23 3.30 2.17
C SER A 114 16.00 1.79 2.06
N GLU A 115 16.53 0.98 2.96
CA GLU A 115 16.29 -0.46 3.02
C GLU A 115 14.84 -0.80 3.39
N ASP A 116 14.14 0.12 4.05
CA ASP A 116 12.75 -0.05 4.47
C ASP A 116 11.73 0.36 3.38
N VAL A 117 12.18 1.01 2.31
CA VAL A 117 11.29 1.49 1.23
C VAL A 117 10.39 0.40 0.66
N PRO A 118 10.85 -0.83 0.37
CA PRO A 118 9.96 -1.89 -0.09
C PRO A 118 8.83 -2.21 0.90
N PHE A 119 9.13 -2.22 2.19
CA PHE A 119 8.13 -2.49 3.24
C PHE A 119 7.11 -1.36 3.35
N LEU A 120 7.59 -0.12 3.39
CA LEU A 120 6.76 1.08 3.48
C LEU A 120 5.81 1.18 2.27
N TYR A 121 6.36 0.99 1.06
CA TYR A 121 5.59 1.02 -0.19
C TYR A 121 4.49 -0.05 -0.20
N TRP A 122 4.86 -1.32 0.00
CA TRP A 122 3.89 -2.40 -0.11
C TRP A 122 2.83 -2.36 0.99
N ALA A 123 3.18 -1.94 2.21
CA ALA A 123 2.19 -1.73 3.27
C ALA A 123 1.20 -0.63 2.90
N ALA A 124 1.70 0.52 2.39
CA ALA A 124 0.86 1.62 1.93
C ALA A 124 -0.03 1.20 0.74
N ALA A 125 0.54 0.54 -0.27
CA ALA A 125 -0.19 0.10 -1.46
C ALA A 125 -1.34 -0.87 -1.11
N GLY A 126 -1.08 -1.87 -0.26
CA GLY A 126 -2.12 -2.78 0.23
C GLY A 126 -3.20 -2.06 1.05
N TRP A 127 -2.79 -1.08 1.87
CA TRP A 127 -3.73 -0.33 2.69
C TRP A 127 -4.62 0.58 1.85
N PHE A 128 -4.05 1.37 0.93
CA PHE A 128 -4.83 2.23 0.02
C PHE A 128 -5.74 1.43 -0.89
N SER A 129 -5.29 0.28 -1.42
CA SER A 129 -6.15 -0.60 -2.20
C SER A 129 -7.37 -1.08 -1.40
N ALA A 130 -7.19 -1.37 -0.11
CA ALA A 130 -8.30 -1.76 0.76
C ALA A 130 -9.26 -0.59 1.06
N ILE A 131 -8.73 0.63 1.28
CA ILE A 131 -9.51 1.85 1.51
C ILE A 131 -10.35 2.20 0.26
N GLY A 132 -9.79 2.05 -0.93
CA GLY A 132 -10.44 2.42 -2.19
C GLY A 132 -11.74 1.65 -2.51
N PHE A 133 -12.01 0.53 -1.84
CA PHE A 133 -13.25 -0.23 -2.07
C PHE A 133 -14.50 0.43 -1.51
N ASP A 134 -14.38 1.16 -0.42
CA ASP A 134 -15.49 1.86 0.21
C ASP A 134 -15.01 3.12 0.93
N VAL A 135 -15.05 4.23 0.21
CA VAL A 135 -14.67 5.55 0.74
C VAL A 135 -15.65 6.08 1.79
N LEU A 136 -16.81 5.43 1.96
CA LEU A 136 -17.78 5.74 3.00
C LEU A 136 -17.57 4.91 4.27
N ASP A 137 -16.72 3.89 4.22
CA ASP A 137 -16.32 3.12 5.41
C ASP A 137 -15.44 3.99 6.32
N THR A 138 -16.07 4.64 7.29
CA THR A 138 -15.39 5.54 8.23
C THR A 138 -14.32 4.83 9.04
N SER A 139 -14.43 3.52 9.27
CA SER A 139 -13.44 2.73 9.99
C SER A 139 -12.15 2.56 9.18
N MET A 140 -12.25 2.51 7.85
CA MET A 140 -11.12 2.49 6.95
C MET A 140 -10.58 3.90 6.71
N MET A 141 -11.46 4.89 6.52
CA MET A 141 -11.05 6.28 6.25
C MET A 141 -10.25 6.90 7.39
N ILE A 142 -10.52 6.56 8.64
CA ILE A 142 -9.74 7.03 9.80
C ILE A 142 -8.28 6.55 9.76
N THR A 143 -7.97 5.52 8.97
CA THR A 143 -6.63 4.96 8.82
C THR A 143 -5.86 5.50 7.60
N VAL A 144 -6.44 6.42 6.83
CA VAL A 144 -5.76 7.09 5.71
C VAL A 144 -4.46 7.76 6.12
N PRO A 145 -4.39 8.47 7.27
CA PRO A 145 -3.15 9.12 7.71
C PRO A 145 -1.98 8.15 7.88
N GLN A 146 -2.23 6.95 8.42
CA GLN A 146 -1.20 5.94 8.61
C GLN A 146 -0.64 5.45 7.26
N ALA A 147 -1.53 5.09 6.33
CA ALA A 147 -1.12 4.65 4.99
C ALA A 147 -0.37 5.76 4.24
N PHE A 148 -0.82 7.01 4.37
CA PHE A 148 -0.17 8.17 3.75
C PHE A 148 1.21 8.44 4.35
N ALA A 149 1.39 8.32 5.66
CA ALA A 149 2.67 8.50 6.33
C ALA A 149 3.71 7.48 5.83
N LEU A 150 3.30 6.21 5.63
CA LEU A 150 4.17 5.17 5.07
C LEU A 150 4.60 5.51 3.63
N ALA A 151 3.66 5.86 2.75
CA ALA A 151 3.94 6.22 1.36
C ALA A 151 4.86 7.45 1.28
N SER A 152 4.57 8.48 2.07
CA SER A 152 5.37 9.71 2.13
C SER A 152 6.79 9.43 2.60
N ARG A 153 6.96 8.61 3.64
CA ARG A 153 8.29 8.25 4.12
C ARG A 153 9.07 7.46 3.07
N ALA A 154 8.44 6.50 2.39
CA ALA A 154 9.05 5.76 1.30
C ALA A 154 9.56 6.72 0.20
N PHE A 155 8.74 7.68 -0.20
CA PHE A 155 9.08 8.67 -1.22
C PHE A 155 10.26 9.56 -0.80
N LEU A 156 10.28 10.03 0.46
CA LEU A 156 11.37 10.84 0.99
C LEU A 156 12.70 10.08 1.09
N LEU A 157 12.64 8.77 1.34
CA LEU A 157 13.84 7.93 1.46
C LEU A 157 14.42 7.56 0.09
N ASP A 158 13.58 7.23 -0.88
CA ASP A 158 13.98 6.94 -2.26
C ASP A 158 12.78 7.11 -3.21
N GLY A 159 12.57 8.33 -3.69
CA GLY A 159 11.49 8.63 -4.63
C GLY A 159 11.64 7.96 -6.00
N SER A 160 12.82 7.42 -6.33
CA SER A 160 13.08 6.71 -7.60
C SER A 160 12.83 5.19 -7.51
N TRP A 161 12.54 4.67 -6.33
CA TRP A 161 12.34 3.26 -6.10
C TRP A 161 11.22 2.68 -6.97
N GLY A 162 11.44 1.47 -7.47
CA GLY A 162 10.43 0.74 -8.24
C GLY A 162 10.13 1.34 -9.61
N ALA A 163 11.03 2.17 -10.16
CA ALA A 163 10.90 2.76 -11.51
C ALA A 163 9.55 3.49 -11.75
N GLY A 164 9.07 4.22 -10.73
CA GLY A 164 7.83 5.00 -10.83
C GLY A 164 6.65 4.44 -10.02
N GLN A 165 6.79 3.30 -9.37
CA GLN A 165 5.70 2.71 -8.58
C GLN A 165 5.20 3.61 -7.43
N LEU A 166 6.11 4.36 -6.78
CA LEU A 166 5.73 5.33 -5.76
C LEU A 166 4.90 6.47 -6.33
N GLN A 167 5.28 6.96 -7.51
CA GLN A 167 4.55 8.00 -8.23
C GLN A 167 3.15 7.53 -8.64
N GLU A 168 3.04 6.31 -9.17
CA GLU A 168 1.75 5.70 -9.53
C GLU A 168 0.85 5.55 -8.30
N LEU A 169 1.42 5.16 -7.15
CA LEU A 169 0.69 5.06 -5.90
C LEU A 169 0.08 6.42 -5.50
N PHE A 170 0.86 7.51 -5.57
CA PHE A 170 0.37 8.85 -5.26
C PHE A 170 -0.67 9.35 -6.28
N ILE A 171 -0.48 9.11 -7.58
CA ILE A 171 -1.47 9.46 -8.61
C ILE A 171 -2.80 8.76 -8.33
N SER A 172 -2.77 7.47 -8.03
CA SER A 172 -3.95 6.69 -7.68
C SER A 172 -4.63 7.19 -6.42
N LEU A 173 -3.85 7.57 -5.41
CA LEU A 173 -4.31 8.09 -4.14
C LEU A 173 -5.04 9.43 -4.31
N TYR A 174 -4.42 10.39 -5.00
CA TYR A 174 -5.01 11.71 -5.24
C TYR A 174 -6.23 11.68 -6.15
N GLY A 175 -6.30 10.70 -7.06
CA GLY A 175 -7.47 10.47 -7.90
C GLY A 175 -8.65 9.86 -7.16
N SER A 176 -8.40 9.18 -6.03
CA SER A 176 -9.40 8.37 -5.33
C SER A 176 -9.88 8.98 -4.01
N ILE A 177 -9.05 9.78 -3.33
CA ILE A 177 -9.35 10.34 -2.01
C ILE A 177 -9.34 11.88 -2.10
N PRO A 178 -10.39 12.56 -1.60
CA PRO A 178 -10.42 14.02 -1.58
C PRO A 178 -9.20 14.60 -0.86
N PHE A 179 -8.54 15.56 -1.49
CA PHE A 179 -7.30 16.19 -1.00
C PHE A 179 -7.44 16.73 0.44
N SER A 180 -8.60 17.25 0.80
CA SER A 180 -8.89 17.75 2.14
C SER A 180 -8.77 16.69 3.26
N LEU A 181 -8.90 15.40 2.92
CA LEU A 181 -8.71 14.29 3.85
C LEU A 181 -7.25 13.85 3.96
N LEU A 182 -6.44 14.11 2.93
CA LEU A 182 -5.02 13.77 2.89
C LEU A 182 -4.13 14.82 3.57
N TYR A 183 -4.52 16.10 3.47
CA TYR A 183 -3.68 17.22 3.91
C TYR A 183 -3.67 17.48 5.42
N ARG A 184 -4.68 17.00 6.16
CA ARG A 184 -4.85 17.33 7.57
C ARG A 184 -3.89 16.67 8.59
N PRO A 185 -3.27 15.50 8.35
CA PRO A 185 -2.52 14.77 9.38
C PRO A 185 -1.03 15.08 9.46
N LEU A 186 -0.43 15.81 8.54
CA LEU A 186 1.04 15.88 8.40
C LEU A 186 1.67 17.21 8.82
N SER A 187 0.95 18.09 9.51
CA SER A 187 1.52 19.32 10.06
C SER A 187 1.78 19.15 11.57
N PRO A 188 2.91 19.59 12.15
CA PRO A 188 3.79 20.66 11.71
C PRO A 188 5.27 20.31 11.41
N ALA A 189 5.72 19.04 11.47
CA ALA A 189 7.15 18.76 11.36
C ALA A 189 7.63 18.10 10.04
N GLY A 190 6.74 17.66 9.17
CA GLY A 190 7.11 16.96 7.94
C GLY A 190 6.20 17.24 6.75
N GLY A 191 5.10 17.96 6.95
CA GLY A 191 4.10 18.20 5.93
C GLY A 191 4.59 19.09 4.78
N ASP A 192 5.37 20.11 5.10
CA ASP A 192 5.88 21.05 4.11
C ASP A 192 6.87 20.39 3.16
N SER A 193 7.73 19.50 3.65
CA SER A 193 8.72 18.81 2.81
C SER A 193 8.11 17.78 1.85
N VAL A 194 7.02 17.13 2.24
CA VAL A 194 6.28 16.19 1.37
C VAL A 194 5.45 16.96 0.36
N ALA A 195 4.78 18.03 0.77
CA ALA A 195 4.04 18.91 -0.12
C ALA A 195 4.97 19.57 -1.14
N GLU A 196 6.11 20.11 -0.71
CA GLU A 196 7.13 20.71 -1.58
C GLU A 196 7.76 19.68 -2.54
N ALA A 197 8.08 18.48 -2.06
CA ALA A 197 8.59 17.40 -2.92
C ALA A 197 7.55 16.95 -3.95
N MET A 198 6.27 16.97 -3.59
CA MET A 198 5.18 16.65 -4.48
C MET A 198 4.85 17.77 -5.45
N GLU A 199 4.89 19.04 -5.05
CA GLU A 199 4.81 20.19 -5.96
C GLU A 199 5.96 20.15 -6.99
N GLY A 200 7.17 19.83 -6.56
CA GLY A 200 8.30 19.61 -7.45
C GLY A 200 8.05 18.47 -8.44
N PHE A 201 7.46 17.36 -8.01
CA PHE A 201 7.09 16.23 -8.85
C PHE A 201 5.98 16.61 -9.86
N TYR A 202 4.91 17.30 -9.41
CA TYR A 202 3.84 17.74 -10.29
C TYR A 202 4.35 18.73 -11.34
N SER A 203 5.17 19.68 -10.95
CA SER A 203 5.78 20.65 -11.87
C SER A 203 6.66 19.99 -12.93
N GLN A 204 7.41 18.93 -12.55
CA GLN A 204 8.27 18.20 -13.48
C GLN A 204 7.50 17.24 -14.38
N THR A 205 6.42 16.63 -13.89
CA THR A 205 5.72 15.53 -14.59
C THR A 205 4.56 16.05 -15.45
N LEU A 206 3.86 17.10 -15.02
CA LEU A 206 2.65 17.62 -15.68
C LEU A 206 2.87 18.96 -16.39
N GLY A 207 4.07 19.57 -16.27
CA GLY A 207 4.41 20.87 -16.83
C GLY A 207 3.80 22.04 -16.06
N GLU A 208 4.32 23.25 -16.30
CA GLU A 208 3.97 24.50 -15.59
C GLU A 208 2.48 24.94 -15.67
N ASN A 209 1.62 24.19 -16.35
CA ASN A 209 0.20 24.51 -16.56
C ASN A 209 -0.79 23.63 -15.79
N ALA A 210 -0.33 22.76 -14.93
CA ALA A 210 -1.22 21.97 -14.06
C ALA A 210 -1.54 22.76 -12.81
N SER A 211 -2.61 23.56 -12.85
CA SER A 211 -3.19 24.16 -11.64
C SER A 211 -3.71 23.07 -10.74
N ILE A 212 -3.31 23.06 -9.47
CA ILE A 212 -3.89 22.19 -8.44
C ILE A 212 -5.39 22.50 -8.36
N PRO A 213 -6.29 21.50 -8.51
CA PRO A 213 -7.73 21.75 -8.35
C PRO A 213 -8.02 22.11 -6.89
N GLY A 214 -8.26 23.39 -6.59
CA GLY A 214 -8.69 23.77 -5.24
C GLY A 214 -8.24 25.14 -4.70
N GLU A 215 -7.80 26.08 -5.55
CA GLU A 215 -7.81 27.50 -5.19
C GLU A 215 -9.11 28.20 -5.62
#